data_700a1b7f1cfa399e1b1ecabc1de26ecc
#
_entry.id   700a1b7f1cfa399e1b1ecabc1de26ecc
#
_cell.length_a   1.000
_cell.length_b   1.000
_cell.length_c   1.000
_cell.angle_alpha   90.00
_cell.angle_beta   90.00
_cell.angle_gamma   90.00
#
_symmetry.space_group_name_H-M   'P 1'
#
loop_
_entity.id
_entity.type
_entity.pdbx_description
1 polymer ?
#
loop_
_entity_poly.entity_id
_entity_poly.type
_entity_poly.pdbx_seq_one_letter_code
_entity_poly.pdbx_strand_id
1 'polypeptide(L)'
;MLIPILLCLASLGAEPVKLRYPEKHSLLVVFDAKGDIVPVRSAQDWAMRRSHILNSMHEVMGPLPTKKVPLDVKVLEETAKEKYTLKKITYASEEGDRVPAYLLIPHKIVGKVPAMLCLHQTTSIGKGEPAGLGGLPNLHYAHELALRGYIALAPDYPSFGDYQYDFKKSKHASGTIKGVWNHICAVDLLCAMESVDKEKIGVIGHSLGGHNSLFVAAFDERIKAVVTSCGFTSFPRYYNGNIKGWTSDRYMPRLATVYKLKTEYVPFDFPEILGTIAPRGLFINAPMEDSNFEVVGVKECVAAAQGVFRLLNSRTGMQAYYPECKHDFPNEIRRIAYDWLAKAFEN
;
A
#
# COMPACT_ATOMS: atom_id res chain seq x y z
N MET A 1 -0.85 -61.62 -20.51
CA MET A 1 -1.46 -60.45 -19.82
C MET A 1 -0.42 -59.35 -19.84
N LEU A 2 -0.50 -58.48 -20.85
CA LEU A 2 0.44 -57.38 -21.08
C LEU A 2 -0.14 -56.12 -20.44
N ILE A 3 0.58 -55.54 -19.49
CA ILE A 3 0.24 -54.25 -18.84
C ILE A 3 0.79 -53.13 -19.71
N PRO A 4 -0.01 -52.18 -20.19
CA PRO A 4 0.50 -51.04 -20.91
C PRO A 4 1.14 -50.02 -19.93
N ILE A 5 2.41 -49.72 -20.18
CA ILE A 5 3.15 -48.62 -19.53
C ILE A 5 2.60 -47.33 -20.07
N LEU A 6 1.92 -46.57 -19.20
CA LEU A 6 1.43 -45.20 -19.50
C LEU A 6 2.64 -44.25 -19.39
N LEU A 7 3.19 -43.82 -20.54
CA LEU A 7 4.18 -42.76 -20.60
C LEU A 7 3.47 -41.45 -20.26
N CYS A 8 3.76 -40.91 -19.08
CA CYS A 8 3.38 -39.56 -18.70
C CYS A 8 4.31 -38.58 -19.45
N LEU A 9 3.83 -38.03 -20.58
CA LEU A 9 4.49 -36.92 -21.26
C LEU A 9 4.40 -35.69 -20.34
N ALA A 10 5.50 -35.38 -19.65
CA ALA A 10 5.68 -34.10 -19.00
C ALA A 10 5.65 -33.01 -20.09
N SER A 11 4.59 -32.21 -20.12
CA SER A 11 4.54 -31.02 -20.93
C SER A 11 5.66 -30.08 -20.46
N LEU A 12 6.64 -29.85 -21.32
CA LEU A 12 7.61 -28.78 -21.18
C LEU A 12 6.78 -27.48 -21.07
N GLY A 13 6.66 -26.97 -19.84
CA GLY A 13 5.95 -25.74 -19.56
C GLY A 13 6.62 -24.59 -20.29
N ALA A 14 5.95 -24.08 -21.35
CA ALA A 14 6.34 -22.80 -21.91
C ALA A 14 6.33 -21.77 -20.78
N GLU A 15 7.42 -20.99 -20.64
CA GLU A 15 7.43 -19.86 -19.71
C GLU A 15 6.19 -18.99 -19.99
N PRO A 16 5.46 -18.56 -18.96
CA PRO A 16 4.26 -17.76 -19.17
C PRO A 16 4.61 -16.52 -19.96
N VAL A 17 3.88 -16.29 -21.05
CA VAL A 17 4.06 -15.10 -21.90
C VAL A 17 3.92 -13.87 -21.01
N LYS A 18 5.00 -13.08 -20.91
CA LYS A 18 5.02 -11.85 -20.13
C LYS A 18 4.16 -10.79 -20.84
N LEU A 19 2.93 -10.63 -20.37
CA LEU A 19 2.02 -9.62 -20.88
C LEU A 19 2.55 -8.22 -20.58
N ARG A 20 2.71 -7.40 -21.62
CA ARG A 20 3.21 -6.02 -21.52
C ARG A 20 2.23 -5.06 -22.13
N TYR A 21 1.65 -4.23 -21.28
CA TYR A 21 0.78 -3.14 -21.74
C TYR A 21 1.67 -1.94 -22.11
N PRO A 22 1.63 -1.48 -23.38
CA PRO A 22 2.50 -0.38 -23.83
C PRO A 22 2.13 0.94 -23.13
N GLU A 23 0.81 1.18 -22.95
CA GLU A 23 0.28 2.41 -22.39
C GLU A 23 -0.24 2.18 -20.98
N LYS A 24 0.52 2.62 -19.94
CA LYS A 24 0.17 2.43 -18.53
C LYS A 24 -1.02 3.28 -18.06
N HIS A 25 -1.39 4.32 -18.82
CA HIS A 25 -2.57 5.14 -18.58
C HIS A 25 -3.85 4.57 -19.21
N SER A 26 -3.73 3.62 -20.12
CA SER A 26 -4.87 2.95 -20.75
C SER A 26 -5.33 1.75 -19.92
N LEU A 27 -6.06 2.03 -18.82
CA LEU A 27 -6.46 0.99 -17.86
C LEU A 27 -7.61 0.12 -18.35
N LEU A 28 -8.52 0.66 -19.17
CA LEU A 28 -9.71 -0.05 -19.62
C LEU A 28 -9.43 -0.89 -20.89
N VAL A 29 -8.28 -1.58 -20.88
CA VAL A 29 -7.92 -2.59 -21.88
C VAL A 29 -7.35 -3.82 -21.17
N VAL A 30 -7.54 -5.00 -21.78
CA VAL A 30 -7.03 -6.27 -21.24
C VAL A 30 -6.59 -7.18 -22.36
N PHE A 31 -5.59 -8.02 -22.13
CA PHE A 31 -5.25 -9.12 -23.06
C PHE A 31 -6.28 -10.23 -22.93
N ASP A 32 -6.84 -10.65 -24.07
CA ASP A 32 -7.68 -11.82 -24.15
C ASP A 32 -6.87 -13.13 -24.19
N ALA A 33 -7.55 -14.26 -24.30
CA ALA A 33 -6.92 -15.58 -24.36
C ALA A 33 -6.05 -15.81 -25.61
N LYS A 34 -6.20 -14.99 -26.65
CA LYS A 34 -5.40 -15.03 -27.88
C LYS A 34 -4.17 -14.12 -27.80
N GLY A 35 -4.10 -13.28 -26.77
CA GLY A 35 -3.05 -12.28 -26.61
C GLY A 35 -3.34 -10.96 -27.33
N ASP A 36 -4.59 -10.73 -27.75
CA ASP A 36 -5.02 -9.47 -28.33
C ASP A 36 -5.46 -8.49 -27.23
N ILE A 37 -5.19 -7.19 -27.42
CA ILE A 37 -5.65 -6.15 -26.51
C ILE A 37 -7.08 -5.78 -26.86
N VAL A 38 -8.00 -6.04 -25.93
CA VAL A 38 -9.44 -5.77 -26.07
C VAL A 38 -9.94 -4.82 -24.99
N PRO A 39 -11.06 -4.08 -25.20
CA PRO A 39 -11.63 -3.20 -24.20
C PRO A 39 -12.12 -3.94 -22.95
N VAL A 40 -11.85 -3.38 -21.76
CA VAL A 40 -12.49 -3.78 -20.50
C VAL A 40 -13.88 -3.19 -20.43
N ARG A 41 -14.92 -4.02 -20.37
CA ARG A 41 -16.35 -3.63 -20.40
C ARG A 41 -17.12 -4.07 -19.14
N SER A 42 -16.53 -4.94 -18.33
CA SER A 42 -17.17 -5.55 -17.17
C SER A 42 -16.22 -5.62 -15.96
N ALA A 43 -16.78 -5.85 -14.79
CA ALA A 43 -15.99 -6.13 -13.58
C ALA A 43 -15.11 -7.38 -13.74
N GLN A 44 -15.56 -8.38 -14.52
CA GLN A 44 -14.78 -9.59 -14.80
C GLN A 44 -13.56 -9.29 -15.68
N ASP A 45 -13.71 -8.49 -16.74
CA ASP A 45 -12.58 -8.05 -17.56
C ASP A 45 -11.57 -7.25 -16.71
N TRP A 46 -12.08 -6.38 -15.84
CA TRP A 46 -11.24 -5.63 -14.92
C TRP A 46 -10.51 -6.55 -13.93
N ALA A 47 -11.15 -7.57 -13.39
CA ALA A 47 -10.49 -8.52 -12.50
C ALA A 47 -9.31 -9.23 -13.19
N MET A 48 -9.45 -9.55 -14.48
CA MET A 48 -8.35 -10.08 -15.30
C MET A 48 -7.23 -9.03 -15.47
N ARG A 49 -7.59 -7.80 -15.84
CA ARG A 49 -6.59 -6.70 -15.97
C ARG A 49 -5.86 -6.45 -14.66
N ARG A 50 -6.60 -6.42 -13.53
CA ARG A 50 -6.04 -6.25 -12.18
C ARG A 50 -5.04 -7.37 -11.86
N SER A 51 -5.34 -8.62 -12.19
CA SER A 51 -4.40 -9.73 -11.97
C SER A 51 -3.12 -9.56 -12.76
N HIS A 52 -3.17 -9.05 -13.99
CA HIS A 52 -1.99 -8.75 -14.81
C HIS A 52 -1.14 -7.64 -14.17
N ILE A 53 -1.78 -6.60 -13.60
CA ILE A 53 -1.10 -5.52 -12.89
C ILE A 53 -0.37 -6.08 -11.66
N LEU A 54 -1.05 -6.87 -10.82
CA LEU A 54 -0.45 -7.46 -9.62
C LEU A 54 0.72 -8.40 -9.96
N ASN A 55 0.60 -9.19 -11.04
CA ASN A 55 1.69 -10.01 -11.53
C ASN A 55 2.89 -9.16 -11.99
N SER A 56 2.64 -8.05 -12.67
CA SER A 56 3.67 -7.09 -13.07
C SER A 56 4.36 -6.45 -11.86
N MET A 57 3.61 -6.12 -10.81
CA MET A 57 4.17 -5.66 -9.54
C MET A 57 5.03 -6.74 -8.87
N HIS A 58 4.58 -8.00 -8.84
CA HIS A 58 5.37 -9.13 -8.32
C HIS A 58 6.66 -9.36 -9.13
N GLU A 59 6.64 -9.14 -10.44
CA GLU A 59 7.84 -9.27 -11.26
C GLU A 59 8.93 -8.27 -10.83
N VAL A 60 8.56 -7.04 -10.49
CA VAL A 60 9.49 -6.02 -10.05
C VAL A 60 9.89 -6.21 -8.60
N MET A 61 8.92 -6.39 -7.72
CA MET A 61 9.13 -6.38 -6.27
C MET A 61 9.49 -7.75 -5.69
N GLY A 62 9.17 -8.83 -6.40
CA GLY A 62 9.19 -10.20 -5.92
C GLY A 62 7.82 -10.66 -5.40
N PRO A 63 7.64 -11.97 -5.20
CA PRO A 63 6.40 -12.54 -4.68
C PRO A 63 6.24 -12.26 -3.19
N LEU A 64 4.98 -12.21 -2.74
CA LEU A 64 4.65 -12.27 -1.32
C LEU A 64 4.95 -13.66 -0.74
N PRO A 65 5.34 -13.77 0.55
CA PRO A 65 5.42 -15.04 1.24
C PRO A 65 4.09 -15.79 1.21
N THR A 66 4.17 -17.11 1.07
CA THR A 66 2.98 -17.98 1.10
C THR A 66 2.69 -18.55 2.50
N LYS A 67 3.71 -18.56 3.36
CA LYS A 67 3.58 -19.11 4.72
C LYS A 67 3.47 -17.98 5.74
N LYS A 68 2.37 -17.96 6.49
CA LYS A 68 2.19 -17.12 7.67
C LYS A 68 2.72 -17.81 8.92
N VAL A 69 3.23 -17.02 9.86
CA VAL A 69 3.57 -17.45 11.21
C VAL A 69 2.56 -16.86 12.20
N PRO A 70 2.39 -17.42 13.41
CA PRO A 70 1.62 -16.76 14.47
C PRO A 70 2.18 -15.37 14.74
N LEU A 71 1.31 -14.38 14.90
CA LEU A 71 1.74 -12.98 15.11
C LEU A 71 2.54 -12.78 16.40
N ASP A 72 2.34 -13.63 17.41
CA ASP A 72 3.06 -13.62 18.69
C ASP A 72 3.29 -12.18 19.20
N VAL A 73 2.20 -11.42 19.36
CA VAL A 73 2.25 -10.01 19.75
C VAL A 73 2.84 -9.89 21.16
N LYS A 74 3.89 -9.08 21.29
CA LYS A 74 4.52 -8.76 22.59
C LYS A 74 4.34 -7.30 22.89
N VAL A 75 3.77 -6.99 24.06
CA VAL A 75 3.69 -5.63 24.60
C VAL A 75 5.00 -5.38 25.35
N LEU A 76 5.74 -4.35 24.94
CA LEU A 76 7.00 -3.95 25.53
C LEU A 76 6.81 -2.85 26.55
N GLU A 77 5.96 -1.87 26.23
CA GLU A 77 5.66 -0.70 27.08
C GLU A 77 4.20 -0.33 26.90
N GLU A 78 3.59 0.20 27.96
CA GLU A 78 2.23 0.73 27.93
C GLU A 78 2.20 2.10 28.63
N THR A 79 1.64 3.10 27.96
CA THR A 79 1.55 4.47 28.48
C THR A 79 0.12 4.96 28.33
N ALA A 80 -0.51 5.33 29.44
CA ALA A 80 -1.80 6.02 29.41
C ALA A 80 -1.62 7.45 28.91
N LYS A 81 -2.36 7.82 27.85
CA LYS A 81 -2.54 9.19 27.38
C LYS A 81 -3.93 9.68 27.81
N GLU A 82 -4.25 10.94 27.59
CA GLU A 82 -5.53 11.52 28.03
C GLU A 82 -6.78 10.75 27.52
N LYS A 83 -6.78 10.32 26.25
CA LYS A 83 -7.96 9.70 25.60
C LYS A 83 -7.71 8.30 25.03
N TYR A 84 -6.49 7.82 25.05
CA TYR A 84 -6.13 6.49 24.56
C TYR A 84 -4.94 5.90 25.32
N THR A 85 -4.76 4.61 25.23
CA THR A 85 -3.55 3.91 25.68
C THR A 85 -2.62 3.72 24.50
N LEU A 86 -1.37 4.15 24.64
CA LEU A 86 -0.27 3.92 23.69
C LEU A 86 0.50 2.68 24.14
N LYS A 87 0.54 1.64 23.29
CA LYS A 87 1.32 0.43 23.51
C LYS A 87 2.47 0.36 22.52
N LYS A 88 3.69 0.23 23.02
CA LYS A 88 4.84 -0.18 22.20
C LYS A 88 4.83 -1.69 22.10
N ILE A 89 4.70 -2.21 20.90
CA ILE A 89 4.57 -3.66 20.66
C ILE A 89 5.57 -4.15 19.63
N THR A 90 5.73 -5.47 19.56
CA THR A 90 6.26 -6.14 18.37
C THR A 90 5.32 -7.27 17.97
N TYR A 91 5.25 -7.55 16.67
CA TYR A 91 4.56 -8.72 16.12
C TYR A 91 5.46 -9.47 15.14
N ALA A 92 5.32 -10.80 15.06
CA ALA A 92 6.07 -11.60 14.10
C ALA A 92 5.44 -11.48 12.72
N SER A 93 6.24 -11.21 11.70
CA SER A 93 5.83 -11.26 10.30
C SER A 93 6.38 -12.51 9.59
N GLU A 94 7.51 -13.01 10.07
CA GLU A 94 8.17 -14.23 9.61
C GLU A 94 8.90 -14.89 10.77
N GLU A 95 9.39 -16.11 10.56
CA GLU A 95 10.22 -16.81 11.54
C GLU A 95 11.52 -16.01 11.79
N GLY A 96 11.75 -15.65 13.04
CA GLY A 96 12.92 -14.87 13.45
C GLY A 96 12.84 -13.37 13.16
N ASP A 97 11.76 -12.88 12.58
CA ASP A 97 11.59 -11.47 12.27
C ASP A 97 10.36 -10.86 12.98
N ARG A 98 10.60 -9.75 13.68
CA ARG A 98 9.59 -9.05 14.48
C ARG A 98 9.53 -7.58 14.11
N VAL A 99 8.35 -7.11 13.76
CA VAL A 99 8.07 -5.72 13.39
C VAL A 99 7.74 -4.91 14.64
N PRO A 100 8.53 -3.88 14.97
CA PRO A 100 8.17 -2.94 16.02
C PRO A 100 7.00 -2.05 15.58
N ALA A 101 6.05 -1.78 16.48
CA ALA A 101 4.90 -0.93 16.18
C ALA A 101 4.44 -0.17 17.43
N TYR A 102 3.72 0.94 17.19
CA TYR A 102 2.86 1.56 18.20
C TYR A 102 1.41 1.20 17.91
N LEU A 103 0.70 0.74 18.96
CA LEU A 103 -0.74 0.47 18.92
C LEU A 103 -1.44 1.46 19.86
N LEU A 104 -2.33 2.28 19.30
CA LEU A 104 -3.07 3.31 20.00
C LEU A 104 -4.52 2.83 20.15
N ILE A 105 -4.98 2.64 21.38
CA ILE A 105 -6.31 2.10 21.69
C ILE A 105 -7.11 3.15 22.47
N PRO A 106 -8.21 3.70 21.92
CA PRO A 106 -9.06 4.65 22.61
C PRO A 106 -9.59 4.09 23.95
N HIS A 107 -9.69 4.94 24.99
CA HIS A 107 -10.22 4.50 26.29
C HIS A 107 -11.73 4.18 26.26
N LYS A 108 -12.48 4.88 25.41
CA LYS A 108 -13.92 4.69 25.27
C LYS A 108 -14.22 3.97 23.96
N ILE A 109 -14.40 2.66 24.04
CA ILE A 109 -14.85 1.84 22.91
C ILE A 109 -16.25 1.32 23.24
N VAL A 110 -17.21 1.57 22.37
CA VAL A 110 -18.57 1.02 22.45
C VAL A 110 -18.76 0.11 21.25
N GLY A 111 -18.92 -1.18 21.50
CA GLY A 111 -19.00 -2.18 20.44
C GLY A 111 -17.68 -2.34 19.68
N LYS A 112 -17.75 -2.40 18.35
CA LYS A 112 -16.59 -2.47 17.47
C LYS A 112 -16.34 -1.11 16.82
N VAL A 113 -15.08 -0.73 16.72
CA VAL A 113 -14.65 0.55 16.14
C VAL A 113 -13.79 0.34 14.89
N PRO A 114 -13.72 1.34 14.00
CA PRO A 114 -12.82 1.30 12.85
C PRO A 114 -11.36 1.22 13.28
N ALA A 115 -10.51 0.65 12.43
CA ALA A 115 -9.07 0.60 12.65
C ALA A 115 -8.28 1.15 11.47
N MET A 116 -7.13 1.79 11.77
CA MET A 116 -6.28 2.40 10.78
C MET A 116 -4.84 1.92 10.89
N LEU A 117 -4.30 1.44 9.77
CA LEU A 117 -2.88 1.22 9.59
C LEU A 117 -2.25 2.57 9.22
N CYS A 118 -1.31 3.07 10.03
CA CYS A 118 -0.73 4.41 9.94
C CYS A 118 0.76 4.33 9.59
N LEU A 119 1.10 4.60 8.34
CA LEU A 119 2.42 4.34 7.76
C LEU A 119 3.26 5.60 7.72
N HIS A 120 4.44 5.57 8.38
CA HIS A 120 5.33 6.72 8.51
C HIS A 120 6.09 7.04 7.22
N GLN A 121 6.54 8.28 7.10
CA GLN A 121 7.45 8.74 6.05
C GLN A 121 8.90 8.25 6.29
N THR A 122 9.82 8.66 5.39
CA THR A 122 11.27 8.49 5.58
C THR A 122 11.73 9.38 6.73
N THR A 123 11.83 8.82 7.93
CA THR A 123 12.26 9.52 9.14
C THR A 123 12.98 8.57 10.10
N SER A 124 13.98 9.07 10.82
CA SER A 124 14.76 8.25 11.78
C SER A 124 13.92 7.71 12.93
N ILE A 125 12.85 8.42 13.32
CA ILE A 125 11.97 8.01 14.42
C ILE A 125 10.87 7.03 14.01
N GLY A 126 10.78 6.71 12.69
CA GLY A 126 9.84 5.71 12.16
C GLY A 126 8.41 5.91 12.66
N LYS A 127 7.85 4.85 13.21
CA LYS A 127 6.49 4.81 13.81
C LYS A 127 6.21 5.87 14.86
N GLY A 128 7.25 6.47 15.45
CA GLY A 128 7.12 7.51 16.45
C GLY A 128 6.43 8.76 15.91
N GLU A 129 6.66 9.10 14.65
CA GLU A 129 6.09 10.30 14.04
C GLU A 129 4.55 10.20 13.88
N PRO A 130 3.95 9.19 13.24
CA PRO A 130 2.49 9.08 13.22
C PRO A 130 1.87 8.91 14.60
N ALA A 131 2.60 8.34 15.57
CA ALA A 131 2.13 8.19 16.94
C ALA A 131 2.17 9.50 17.77
N GLY A 132 2.68 10.60 17.21
CA GLY A 132 2.76 11.90 17.88
C GLY A 132 3.89 12.00 18.92
N LEU A 133 4.96 11.23 18.75
CA LEU A 133 6.10 11.20 19.68
C LEU A 133 7.31 12.02 19.17
N GLY A 134 7.08 12.90 18.19
CA GLY A 134 8.08 13.77 17.60
C GLY A 134 7.91 13.87 16.09
N GLY A 135 8.89 14.46 15.41
CA GLY A 135 8.83 14.73 13.96
C GLY A 135 7.92 15.90 13.62
N LEU A 136 7.29 15.84 12.45
CA LEU A 136 6.43 16.91 11.94
C LEU A 136 5.01 16.80 12.49
N PRO A 137 4.46 17.84 13.16
CA PRO A 137 3.11 17.79 13.73
C PRO A 137 2.02 17.46 12.72
N ASN A 138 2.20 17.86 11.45
CA ASN A 138 1.29 17.52 10.35
C ASN A 138 1.24 16.03 10.00
N LEU A 139 2.10 15.22 10.59
CA LEU A 139 2.18 13.78 10.31
C LEU A 139 1.79 12.90 11.51
N HIS A 140 1.21 13.49 12.57
CA HIS A 140 0.74 12.77 13.76
C HIS A 140 -0.63 12.08 13.55
N TYR A 141 -0.90 11.54 12.37
CA TYR A 141 -2.23 11.04 12.00
C TYR A 141 -2.69 9.81 12.79
N ALA A 142 -1.79 8.96 13.33
CA ALA A 142 -2.22 7.86 14.21
C ALA A 142 -2.72 8.40 15.55
N HIS A 143 -2.02 9.40 16.12
CA HIS A 143 -2.46 10.13 17.31
C HIS A 143 -3.83 10.79 17.07
N GLU A 144 -3.97 11.55 15.98
CA GLU A 144 -5.20 12.28 15.67
C GLU A 144 -6.40 11.35 15.43
N LEU A 145 -6.18 10.18 14.81
CA LEU A 145 -7.21 9.16 14.59
C LEU A 145 -7.61 8.46 15.90
N ALA A 146 -6.63 8.17 16.79
CA ALA A 146 -6.94 7.62 18.10
C ALA A 146 -7.80 8.58 18.94
N LEU A 147 -7.55 9.90 18.85
CA LEU A 147 -8.40 10.93 19.49
C LEU A 147 -9.83 10.96 18.94
N ARG A 148 -10.03 10.46 17.70
CA ARG A 148 -11.34 10.34 17.02
C ARG A 148 -12.02 8.98 17.23
N GLY A 149 -11.45 8.11 18.07
CA GLY A 149 -12.04 6.82 18.41
C GLY A 149 -11.63 5.65 17.51
N TYR A 150 -10.66 5.83 16.61
CA TYR A 150 -10.11 4.75 15.81
C TYR A 150 -9.03 4.00 16.59
N ILE A 151 -8.97 2.67 16.45
CA ILE A 151 -7.76 1.94 16.83
C ILE A 151 -6.72 2.21 15.74
N ALA A 152 -5.53 2.69 16.12
CA ALA A 152 -4.48 3.01 15.18
C ALA A 152 -3.24 2.16 15.42
N LEU A 153 -2.69 1.57 14.36
CA LEU A 153 -1.48 0.76 14.38
C LEU A 153 -0.43 1.38 13.47
N ALA A 154 0.68 1.81 14.04
CA ALA A 154 1.81 2.41 13.32
C ALA A 154 3.03 1.49 13.41
N PRO A 155 3.33 0.65 12.39
CA PRO A 155 4.54 -0.17 12.36
C PRO A 155 5.74 0.62 11.82
N ASP A 156 6.95 0.21 12.22
CA ASP A 156 8.16 0.62 11.52
C ASP A 156 8.28 -0.08 10.17
N TYR A 157 8.67 0.67 9.15
CA TYR A 157 9.13 0.10 7.90
C TYR A 157 10.55 -0.49 8.08
N PRO A 158 10.93 -1.58 7.38
CA PRO A 158 12.25 -2.19 7.52
C PRO A 158 13.40 -1.17 7.44
N SER A 159 14.29 -1.20 8.42
CA SER A 159 15.44 -0.30 8.59
C SER A 159 15.13 1.13 9.03
N PHE A 160 13.92 1.39 9.59
CA PHE A 160 13.58 2.65 10.24
C PHE A 160 13.19 2.44 11.70
N GLY A 161 13.23 3.51 12.49
CA GLY A 161 12.86 3.49 13.90
C GLY A 161 13.63 2.42 14.68
N ASP A 162 12.89 1.55 15.36
CA ASP A 162 13.46 0.43 16.14
C ASP A 162 13.68 -0.84 15.30
N TYR A 163 13.32 -0.83 14.02
CA TYR A 163 13.36 -2.02 13.18
C TYR A 163 14.73 -2.19 12.51
N GLN A 164 15.62 -2.90 13.19
CA GLN A 164 16.91 -3.30 12.61
C GLN A 164 16.69 -4.41 11.58
N TYR A 165 16.83 -4.09 10.30
CA TYR A 165 16.62 -5.02 9.20
C TYR A 165 17.79 -5.01 8.22
N ASP A 166 18.41 -6.18 8.01
CA ASP A 166 19.51 -6.36 7.08
C ASP A 166 19.01 -6.88 5.71
N PHE A 167 18.87 -5.98 4.75
CA PHE A 167 18.41 -6.33 3.41
C PHE A 167 19.34 -7.32 2.68
N LYS A 168 20.64 -7.39 3.04
CA LYS A 168 21.58 -8.34 2.42
C LYS A 168 21.30 -9.79 2.82
N LYS A 169 20.68 -9.99 3.98
CA LYS A 169 20.25 -11.31 4.48
C LYS A 169 18.79 -11.61 4.15
N SER A 170 18.10 -10.66 3.53
CA SER A 170 16.69 -10.81 3.21
C SER A 170 16.44 -11.90 2.17
N LYS A 171 15.38 -12.66 2.37
CA LYS A 171 14.85 -13.62 1.37
C LYS A 171 13.96 -12.94 0.34
N HIS A 172 13.58 -11.68 0.59
CA HIS A 172 12.73 -10.91 -0.31
C HIS A 172 13.53 -10.25 -1.42
N ALA A 173 12.96 -10.21 -2.60
CA ALA A 173 13.61 -9.59 -3.76
C ALA A 173 13.67 -8.06 -3.66
N SER A 174 12.93 -7.46 -2.72
CA SER A 174 12.89 -6.01 -2.51
C SER A 174 12.43 -5.66 -1.10
N GLY A 175 12.87 -4.52 -0.59
CA GLY A 175 12.35 -3.96 0.66
C GLY A 175 10.89 -3.56 0.56
N THR A 176 10.41 -3.16 -0.63
CA THR A 176 8.99 -2.84 -0.84
C THR A 176 8.09 -4.04 -0.60
N ILE A 177 8.41 -5.24 -1.14
CA ILE A 177 7.56 -6.42 -0.90
C ILE A 177 7.64 -6.89 0.56
N LYS A 178 8.80 -6.72 1.21
CA LYS A 178 8.95 -6.97 2.66
C LYS A 178 8.07 -6.03 3.48
N GLY A 179 8.06 -4.74 3.15
CA GLY A 179 7.18 -3.76 3.78
C GLY A 179 5.70 -4.11 3.58
N VAL A 180 5.29 -4.44 2.36
CA VAL A 180 3.91 -4.89 2.06
C VAL A 180 3.53 -6.10 2.90
N TRP A 181 4.42 -7.10 3.00
CA TRP A 181 4.16 -8.29 3.82
C TRP A 181 3.97 -7.95 5.31
N ASN A 182 4.84 -7.11 5.86
CA ASN A 182 4.72 -6.64 7.24
C ASN A 182 3.40 -5.90 7.49
N HIS A 183 2.96 -5.10 6.53
CA HIS A 183 1.69 -4.37 6.61
C HIS A 183 0.48 -5.31 6.50
N ILE A 184 0.53 -6.37 5.68
CA ILE A 184 -0.48 -7.43 5.65
C ILE A 184 -0.58 -8.13 7.01
N CYS A 185 0.56 -8.44 7.65
CA CYS A 185 0.58 -8.98 9.02
C CYS A 185 0.03 -7.99 10.05
N ALA A 186 0.25 -6.68 9.87
CA ALA A 186 -0.38 -5.64 10.69
C ALA A 186 -1.91 -5.61 10.53
N VAL A 187 -2.42 -5.79 9.31
CA VAL A 187 -3.87 -5.94 9.08
C VAL A 187 -4.40 -7.23 9.72
N ASP A 188 -3.64 -8.34 9.69
CA ASP A 188 -4.00 -9.56 10.41
C ASP A 188 -4.13 -9.29 11.92
N LEU A 189 -3.22 -8.50 12.51
CA LEU A 189 -3.27 -8.10 13.92
C LEU A 189 -4.54 -7.29 14.22
N LEU A 190 -4.84 -6.28 13.41
CA LEU A 190 -6.06 -5.49 13.57
C LEU A 190 -7.32 -6.36 13.46
N CYS A 191 -7.37 -7.28 12.49
CA CYS A 191 -8.47 -8.22 12.33
C CYS A 191 -8.62 -9.20 13.50
N ALA A 192 -7.55 -9.49 14.24
CA ALA A 192 -7.59 -10.38 15.40
C ALA A 192 -8.12 -9.71 16.68
N MET A 193 -8.19 -8.38 16.71
CA MET A 193 -8.71 -7.63 17.87
C MET A 193 -10.24 -7.67 17.91
N GLU A 194 -10.82 -8.09 19.02
CA GLU A 194 -12.28 -8.20 19.21
C GLU A 194 -13.00 -6.86 19.06
N SER A 195 -12.35 -5.77 19.48
CA SER A 195 -12.87 -4.40 19.42
C SER A 195 -12.79 -3.76 18.02
N VAL A 196 -12.19 -4.42 17.03
CA VAL A 196 -12.08 -3.90 15.67
C VAL A 196 -13.24 -4.37 14.80
N ASP A 197 -13.87 -3.44 14.10
CA ASP A 197 -14.76 -3.74 12.98
C ASP A 197 -13.94 -4.08 11.74
N LYS A 198 -13.92 -5.36 11.38
CA LYS A 198 -13.12 -5.88 10.26
C LYS A 198 -13.55 -5.32 8.90
N GLU A 199 -14.77 -4.83 8.78
CA GLU A 199 -15.27 -4.18 7.56
C GLU A 199 -14.91 -2.68 7.51
N LYS A 200 -14.26 -2.14 8.56
CA LYS A 200 -13.87 -0.75 8.68
C LYS A 200 -12.37 -0.60 8.96
N ILE A 201 -11.56 -1.29 8.16
CA ILE A 201 -10.11 -1.17 8.21
C ILE A 201 -9.65 -0.25 7.07
N GLY A 202 -8.87 0.77 7.42
CA GLY A 202 -8.25 1.67 6.46
C GLY A 202 -6.74 1.75 6.60
N VAL A 203 -6.12 2.42 5.66
CA VAL A 203 -4.68 2.75 5.69
C VAL A 203 -4.48 4.23 5.38
N ILE A 204 -3.53 4.86 6.08
CA ILE A 204 -3.12 6.25 5.87
C ILE A 204 -1.61 6.36 5.95
N GLY A 205 -1.02 7.19 5.10
CA GLY A 205 0.40 7.47 5.17
C GLY A 205 0.82 8.68 4.34
N HIS A 206 2.00 9.19 4.65
CA HIS A 206 2.62 10.31 3.98
C HIS A 206 3.96 9.89 3.37
N SER A 207 4.31 10.41 2.19
CA SER A 207 5.57 10.14 1.50
C SER A 207 5.81 8.64 1.30
N LEU A 208 6.86 8.06 1.89
CA LEU A 208 7.07 6.61 1.93
C LEU A 208 5.83 5.87 2.47
N GLY A 209 5.19 6.38 3.52
CA GLY A 209 3.95 5.82 4.05
C GLY A 209 2.78 5.94 3.08
N GLY A 210 2.68 7.05 2.34
CA GLY A 210 1.68 7.25 1.29
C GLY A 210 1.84 6.25 0.14
N HIS A 211 3.08 6.03 -0.30
CA HIS A 211 3.45 4.99 -1.26
C HIS A 211 3.07 3.59 -0.75
N ASN A 212 3.46 3.26 0.49
CA ASN A 212 3.17 1.96 1.08
C ASN A 212 1.66 1.73 1.29
N SER A 213 0.89 2.79 1.55
CA SER A 213 -0.58 2.71 1.65
C SER A 213 -1.22 2.21 0.35
N LEU A 214 -0.75 2.72 -0.80
CA LEU A 214 -1.20 2.25 -2.11
C LEU A 214 -0.80 0.80 -2.37
N PHE A 215 0.45 0.45 -2.07
CA PHE A 215 0.98 -0.88 -2.35
C PHE A 215 0.33 -1.95 -1.48
N VAL A 216 0.19 -1.74 -0.18
CA VAL A 216 -0.49 -2.74 0.68
C VAL A 216 -1.96 -2.89 0.30
N ALA A 217 -2.64 -1.79 -0.05
CA ALA A 217 -4.05 -1.86 -0.47
C ALA A 217 -4.24 -2.58 -1.81
N ALA A 218 -3.26 -2.54 -2.72
CA ALA A 218 -3.31 -3.32 -3.95
C ALA A 218 -3.35 -4.83 -3.68
N PHE A 219 -2.63 -5.30 -2.64
CA PHE A 219 -2.52 -6.71 -2.29
C PHE A 219 -3.46 -7.19 -1.18
N ASP A 220 -4.04 -6.28 -0.37
CA ASP A 220 -4.94 -6.64 0.74
C ASP A 220 -6.29 -5.94 0.61
N GLU A 221 -7.30 -6.70 0.16
CA GLU A 221 -8.66 -6.19 -0.07
C GLU A 221 -9.47 -5.97 1.22
N ARG A 222 -8.94 -6.37 2.38
CA ARG A 222 -9.54 -6.06 3.69
C ARG A 222 -9.42 -4.58 4.03
N ILE A 223 -8.48 -3.87 3.41
CA ILE A 223 -8.35 -2.41 3.51
C ILE A 223 -9.46 -1.78 2.67
N LYS A 224 -10.44 -1.14 3.30
CA LYS A 224 -11.64 -0.58 2.66
C LYS A 224 -11.48 0.89 2.25
N ALA A 225 -10.63 1.64 2.95
CA ALA A 225 -10.36 3.04 2.67
C ALA A 225 -8.85 3.32 2.70
N VAL A 226 -8.38 4.04 1.71
CA VAL A 226 -6.95 4.36 1.51
C VAL A 226 -6.75 5.85 1.48
N VAL A 227 -5.87 6.37 2.33
CA VAL A 227 -5.42 7.76 2.30
C VAL A 227 -3.94 7.80 1.97
N THR A 228 -3.59 8.39 0.83
CA THR A 228 -2.21 8.63 0.43
C THR A 228 -1.92 10.12 0.38
N SER A 229 -0.88 10.54 1.06
CA SER A 229 -0.39 11.92 1.05
C SER A 229 1.02 11.95 0.50
N CYS A 230 1.26 12.73 -0.56
CA CYS A 230 2.58 12.85 -1.20
C CYS A 230 3.23 11.49 -1.47
N GLY A 231 2.44 10.49 -1.93
CA GLY A 231 2.88 9.11 -2.00
C GLY A 231 3.39 8.68 -3.37
N PHE A 232 3.13 9.45 -4.42
CA PHE A 232 3.43 9.04 -5.79
C PHE A 232 3.38 10.17 -6.82
N THR A 233 3.99 9.91 -7.94
CA THR A 233 3.72 10.46 -9.28
C THR A 233 4.00 9.34 -10.28
N SER A 234 3.66 9.47 -11.57
CA SER A 234 4.04 8.44 -12.54
C SER A 234 5.56 8.34 -12.69
N PHE A 235 6.09 7.16 -13.02
CA PHE A 235 7.53 6.97 -13.17
C PHE A 235 8.16 7.92 -14.20
N PRO A 236 7.55 8.19 -15.37
CA PRO A 236 8.10 9.17 -16.31
C PRO A 236 8.15 10.60 -15.77
N ARG A 237 7.28 10.96 -14.83
CA ARG A 237 7.25 12.29 -14.19
C ARG A 237 8.16 12.40 -12.97
N TYR A 238 8.50 11.28 -12.34
CA TYR A 238 9.40 11.29 -11.19
C TYR A 238 10.80 11.76 -11.61
N TYR A 239 11.18 12.99 -11.18
CA TYR A 239 12.44 13.63 -11.57
C TYR A 239 12.77 13.51 -13.08
N ASN A 240 11.78 13.77 -13.95
CA ASN A 240 11.88 13.62 -15.41
C ASN A 240 12.32 12.20 -15.84
N GLY A 241 11.75 11.16 -15.24
CA GLY A 241 12.04 9.76 -15.51
C GLY A 241 13.27 9.20 -14.79
N ASN A 242 13.92 9.97 -13.95
CA ASN A 242 15.04 9.49 -13.14
C ASN A 242 14.54 8.72 -11.91
N ILE A 243 14.21 7.46 -12.10
CA ILE A 243 13.68 6.57 -11.07
C ILE A 243 14.74 5.97 -10.14
N LYS A 244 15.98 6.49 -10.16
CA LYS A 244 17.07 6.00 -9.30
C LYS A 244 16.73 6.03 -7.81
N GLY A 245 15.92 6.99 -7.37
CA GLY A 245 15.46 7.08 -5.97
C GLY A 245 14.69 5.85 -5.46
N TRP A 246 14.12 5.05 -6.36
CA TRP A 246 13.36 3.83 -6.05
C TRP A 246 14.20 2.55 -6.05
N THR A 247 15.52 2.58 -6.25
CA THR A 247 16.32 1.41 -6.61
C THR A 247 17.19 0.83 -5.49
N SER A 248 17.19 1.43 -4.30
CA SER A 248 17.92 0.85 -3.17
C SER A 248 17.28 -0.46 -2.69
N ASP A 249 18.02 -1.27 -1.94
CA ASP A 249 17.53 -2.52 -1.34
C ASP A 249 16.28 -2.30 -0.46
N ARG A 250 16.15 -1.08 0.08
CA ARG A 250 14.97 -0.64 0.84
C ARG A 250 13.70 -0.56 -0.01
N TYR A 251 13.84 -0.37 -1.32
CA TYR A 251 12.73 -0.21 -2.26
C TYR A 251 12.72 -1.34 -3.30
N MET A 252 12.95 -1.03 -4.58
CA MET A 252 12.80 -1.94 -5.72
C MET A 252 14.09 -2.04 -6.55
N PRO A 253 15.13 -2.77 -6.11
CA PRO A 253 16.42 -2.81 -6.79
C PRO A 253 16.36 -3.31 -8.23
N ARG A 254 15.33 -4.09 -8.60
CA ARG A 254 15.15 -4.57 -9.98
C ARG A 254 14.89 -3.45 -10.98
N LEU A 255 14.42 -2.28 -10.56
CA LEU A 255 14.28 -1.12 -11.43
C LEU A 255 15.62 -0.72 -12.07
N ALA A 256 16.73 -0.88 -11.33
CA ALA A 256 18.08 -0.66 -11.88
C ALA A 256 18.65 -1.92 -12.53
N THR A 257 18.61 -3.06 -11.84
CA THR A 257 19.34 -4.25 -12.25
C THR A 257 18.69 -4.97 -13.45
N VAL A 258 17.35 -4.97 -13.53
CA VAL A 258 16.58 -5.63 -14.60
C VAL A 258 16.10 -4.61 -15.63
N TYR A 259 15.44 -3.54 -15.18
CA TYR A 259 14.77 -2.57 -16.07
C TYR A 259 15.67 -1.40 -16.49
N LYS A 260 16.94 -1.38 -16.03
CA LYS A 260 17.98 -0.42 -16.46
C LYS A 260 17.60 1.05 -16.29
N LEU A 261 16.76 1.35 -15.28
CA LEU A 261 16.19 2.68 -15.02
C LEU A 261 15.34 3.24 -16.18
N LYS A 262 14.89 2.40 -17.10
CA LYS A 262 14.05 2.78 -18.23
C LYS A 262 12.58 2.62 -17.85
N THR A 263 11.89 3.73 -17.69
CA THR A 263 10.49 3.75 -17.23
C THR A 263 9.56 2.99 -18.19
N GLU A 264 9.85 3.02 -19.49
CA GLU A 264 9.15 2.30 -20.53
C GLU A 264 9.27 0.76 -20.40
N TYR A 265 10.32 0.26 -19.73
CA TYR A 265 10.51 -1.18 -19.51
C TYR A 265 9.86 -1.67 -18.21
N VAL A 266 9.56 -0.78 -17.27
CA VAL A 266 8.89 -1.17 -16.03
C VAL A 266 7.47 -1.66 -16.36
N PRO A 267 7.08 -2.86 -15.91
CA PRO A 267 5.85 -3.48 -16.37
C PRO A 267 4.57 -2.92 -15.72
N PHE A 268 4.69 -2.00 -14.78
CA PHE A 268 3.57 -1.31 -14.16
C PHE A 268 3.93 0.16 -13.88
N ASP A 269 2.91 1.00 -13.61
CA ASP A 269 3.08 2.36 -13.13
C ASP A 269 1.92 2.74 -12.19
N PHE A 270 2.00 3.89 -11.56
CA PHE A 270 1.05 4.36 -10.55
C PHE A 270 -0.40 4.46 -11.02
N PRO A 271 -0.74 4.84 -12.26
CA PRO A 271 -2.13 4.78 -12.73
C PRO A 271 -2.76 3.39 -12.51
N GLU A 272 -1.99 2.34 -12.81
CA GLU A 272 -2.41 0.94 -12.66
C GLU A 272 -2.59 0.57 -11.19
N ILE A 273 -1.68 1.02 -10.30
CA ILE A 273 -1.79 0.78 -8.85
C ILE A 273 -3.06 1.43 -8.31
N LEU A 274 -3.36 2.69 -8.66
CA LEU A 274 -4.60 3.36 -8.26
C LEU A 274 -5.82 2.57 -8.72
N GLY A 275 -5.81 2.08 -9.95
CA GLY A 275 -6.87 1.24 -10.50
C GLY A 275 -7.12 -0.03 -9.68
N THR A 276 -6.05 -0.69 -9.15
CA THR A 276 -6.20 -1.92 -8.35
C THR A 276 -6.96 -1.72 -7.04
N ILE A 277 -7.07 -0.49 -6.55
CA ILE A 277 -7.78 -0.16 -5.32
C ILE A 277 -9.29 -0.14 -5.53
N ALA A 278 -9.75 0.23 -6.73
CA ALA A 278 -11.17 0.27 -7.05
C ALA A 278 -11.86 -1.10 -6.82
N PRO A 279 -13.13 -1.14 -6.32
CA PRO A 279 -14.02 -0.02 -6.06
C PRO A 279 -13.90 0.62 -4.68
N ARG A 280 -12.90 0.26 -3.87
CA ARG A 280 -12.68 0.79 -2.52
C ARG A 280 -12.33 2.28 -2.55
N GLY A 281 -12.56 2.97 -1.43
CA GLY A 281 -12.31 4.40 -1.36
C GLY A 281 -10.82 4.76 -1.43
N LEU A 282 -10.49 5.81 -2.17
CA LEU A 282 -9.13 6.35 -2.28
C LEU A 282 -9.15 7.87 -2.14
N PHE A 283 -8.46 8.37 -1.11
CA PHE A 283 -8.21 9.80 -0.87
C PHE A 283 -6.75 10.13 -1.16
N ILE A 284 -6.51 11.17 -1.94
CA ILE A 284 -5.19 11.59 -2.41
C ILE A 284 -4.95 13.04 -1.99
N ASN A 285 -3.88 13.29 -1.25
CA ASN A 285 -3.30 14.62 -1.04
C ASN A 285 -2.03 14.73 -1.88
N ALA A 286 -2.02 15.64 -2.85
CA ALA A 286 -0.90 15.87 -3.77
C ALA A 286 -0.64 17.38 -3.93
N PRO A 287 0.18 17.98 -3.07
CA PRO A 287 0.49 19.40 -3.09
C PRO A 287 1.05 19.88 -4.42
N MET A 288 0.71 21.12 -4.79
CA MET A 288 1.09 21.72 -6.06
C MET A 288 2.60 22.01 -6.16
N GLU A 289 3.27 22.24 -5.01
CA GLU A 289 4.70 22.57 -4.94
C GLU A 289 5.54 21.38 -4.41
N ASP A 290 5.02 20.15 -4.49
CA ASP A 290 5.77 18.96 -4.07
C ASP A 290 6.94 18.71 -5.02
N SER A 291 8.17 18.89 -4.52
CA SER A 291 9.39 18.69 -5.29
C SER A 291 9.78 17.22 -5.50
N ASN A 292 9.17 16.29 -4.71
CA ASN A 292 9.43 14.86 -4.85
C ASN A 292 8.46 14.20 -5.84
N PHE A 293 7.19 14.60 -5.82
CA PHE A 293 6.14 13.96 -6.60
C PHE A 293 5.37 15.01 -7.40
N GLU A 294 5.86 15.28 -8.61
CA GLU A 294 5.28 16.26 -9.51
C GLU A 294 3.77 16.09 -9.65
N VAL A 295 3.01 17.13 -9.29
CA VAL A 295 1.54 17.09 -9.25
C VAL A 295 0.90 16.82 -10.61
N VAL A 296 1.57 17.19 -11.71
CA VAL A 296 1.08 16.90 -13.07
C VAL A 296 0.98 15.39 -13.28
N GLY A 297 2.01 14.63 -12.91
CA GLY A 297 1.97 13.18 -13.01
C GLY A 297 0.92 12.54 -12.10
N VAL A 298 0.68 13.12 -10.91
CA VAL A 298 -0.43 12.67 -10.04
C VAL A 298 -1.78 12.88 -10.73
N LYS A 299 -2.02 14.06 -11.31
CA LYS A 299 -3.27 14.36 -12.04
C LYS A 299 -3.48 13.42 -13.23
N GLU A 300 -2.42 13.12 -13.97
CA GLU A 300 -2.46 12.13 -15.07
C GLU A 300 -2.86 10.73 -14.56
N CYS A 301 -2.25 10.26 -13.45
CA CYS A 301 -2.60 8.97 -12.83
C CYS A 301 -4.06 8.93 -12.37
N VAL A 302 -4.52 9.99 -11.70
CA VAL A 302 -5.91 10.12 -11.22
C VAL A 302 -6.90 10.07 -12.40
N ALA A 303 -6.64 10.83 -13.45
CA ALA A 303 -7.49 10.85 -14.65
C ALA A 303 -7.58 9.46 -15.30
N ALA A 304 -6.46 8.74 -15.40
CA ALA A 304 -6.41 7.39 -15.95
C ALA A 304 -7.22 6.38 -15.11
N ALA A 305 -7.07 6.42 -13.78
CA ALA A 305 -7.73 5.49 -12.87
C ALA A 305 -9.24 5.75 -12.74
N GLN A 306 -9.72 6.99 -12.95
CA GLN A 306 -11.12 7.39 -12.77
C GLN A 306 -12.11 6.51 -13.54
N GLY A 307 -11.73 6.04 -14.74
CA GLY A 307 -12.54 5.15 -15.56
C GLY A 307 -12.87 3.83 -14.87
N VAL A 308 -11.91 3.28 -14.13
CA VAL A 308 -12.07 2.01 -13.40
C VAL A 308 -13.04 2.18 -12.24
N PHE A 309 -12.90 3.26 -11.45
CA PHE A 309 -13.83 3.54 -10.35
C PHE A 309 -15.27 3.70 -10.84
N ARG A 310 -15.47 4.35 -12.00
CA ARG A 310 -16.81 4.44 -12.63
C ARG A 310 -17.32 3.08 -13.10
N LEU A 311 -16.48 2.28 -13.79
CA LEU A 311 -16.86 0.95 -14.29
C LEU A 311 -17.34 0.04 -13.15
N LEU A 312 -16.68 0.11 -11.99
CA LEU A 312 -16.98 -0.72 -10.82
C LEU A 312 -18.04 -0.11 -9.89
N ASN A 313 -18.69 0.98 -10.29
CA ASN A 313 -19.71 1.68 -9.49
C ASN A 313 -19.26 1.97 -8.05
N SER A 314 -18.03 2.47 -7.90
CA SER A 314 -17.47 2.79 -6.58
C SER A 314 -18.33 3.82 -5.86
N ARG A 315 -18.84 3.47 -4.67
CA ARG A 315 -19.70 4.36 -3.86
C ARG A 315 -18.90 5.51 -3.25
N THR A 316 -17.75 5.22 -2.67
CA THR A 316 -16.87 6.22 -2.05
C THR A 316 -16.03 6.95 -3.08
N GLY A 317 -15.66 6.27 -4.17
CA GLY A 317 -14.90 6.82 -5.27
C GLY A 317 -13.45 7.16 -4.92
N MET A 318 -12.84 7.91 -5.84
CA MET A 318 -11.50 8.45 -5.70
C MET A 318 -11.60 9.99 -5.62
N GLN A 319 -11.02 10.57 -4.57
CA GLN A 319 -10.97 12.01 -4.35
C GLN A 319 -9.52 12.48 -4.28
N ALA A 320 -9.19 13.54 -4.96
CA ALA A 320 -7.85 14.12 -4.98
C ALA A 320 -7.88 15.61 -4.65
N TYR A 321 -6.98 16.04 -3.78
CA TYR A 321 -6.80 17.42 -3.33
C TYR A 321 -5.39 17.89 -3.66
N TYR A 322 -5.30 19.12 -4.13
CA TYR A 322 -4.06 19.72 -4.62
C TYR A 322 -3.79 21.06 -3.91
N PRO A 323 -3.42 21.03 -2.61
CA PRO A 323 -3.18 22.27 -1.86
C PRO A 323 -1.93 23.00 -2.35
N GLU A 324 -1.94 24.33 -2.19
CA GLU A 324 -0.80 25.21 -2.50
C GLU A 324 0.23 25.15 -1.36
N CYS A 325 0.98 24.04 -1.30
CA CYS A 325 2.08 23.86 -0.35
C CYS A 325 3.14 22.90 -0.92
N LYS A 326 4.24 22.77 -0.21
CA LYS A 326 5.31 21.84 -0.51
C LYS A 326 4.92 20.41 -0.07
N HIS A 327 5.90 19.52 0.03
CA HIS A 327 5.77 18.13 0.47
C HIS A 327 5.24 18.03 1.91
N ASP A 328 3.93 18.19 2.10
CA ASP A 328 3.26 18.26 3.41
C ASP A 328 1.85 17.64 3.37
N PHE A 329 1.32 17.37 4.55
CA PHE A 329 -0.08 16.99 4.75
C PHE A 329 -0.77 18.07 5.61
N PRO A 330 -1.22 19.19 5.03
CA PRO A 330 -1.75 20.33 5.77
C PRO A 330 -2.94 19.95 6.65
N ASN A 331 -3.09 20.61 7.80
CA ASN A 331 -4.16 20.34 8.75
C ASN A 331 -5.56 20.39 8.13
N GLU A 332 -5.79 21.34 7.23
CA GLU A 332 -7.06 21.45 6.51
C GLU A 332 -7.37 20.19 5.70
N ILE A 333 -6.40 19.71 4.92
CA ILE A 333 -6.57 18.49 4.09
C ILE A 333 -6.68 17.24 4.95
N ARG A 334 -5.94 17.16 6.08
CA ARG A 334 -6.09 16.05 7.03
C ARG A 334 -7.50 15.98 7.61
N ARG A 335 -8.08 17.13 8.00
CA ARG A 335 -9.46 17.18 8.49
C ARG A 335 -10.45 16.67 7.44
N ILE A 336 -10.32 17.12 6.19
CA ILE A 336 -11.14 16.61 5.08
C ILE A 336 -10.95 15.09 4.91
N ALA A 337 -9.70 14.59 4.99
CA ALA A 337 -9.42 13.16 4.91
C ALA A 337 -10.09 12.36 6.04
N TYR A 338 -10.10 12.87 7.27
CA TYR A 338 -10.75 12.19 8.40
C TYR A 338 -12.28 12.21 8.28
N ASP A 339 -12.88 13.29 7.82
CA ASP A 339 -14.31 13.39 7.56
C ASP A 339 -14.72 12.45 6.40
N TRP A 340 -13.86 12.35 5.39
CA TRP A 340 -14.02 11.39 4.28
C TRP A 340 -13.92 9.93 4.76
N LEU A 341 -12.94 9.60 5.62
CA LEU A 341 -12.80 8.26 6.22
C LEU A 341 -14.05 7.86 6.99
N ALA A 342 -14.61 8.77 7.82
CA ALA A 342 -15.84 8.49 8.55
C ALA A 342 -16.97 8.10 7.59
N LYS A 343 -17.19 8.88 6.53
CA LYS A 343 -18.20 8.59 5.50
C LYS A 343 -17.92 7.30 4.72
N ALA A 344 -16.64 7.01 4.44
CA ALA A 344 -16.23 5.82 3.72
C ALA A 344 -16.54 4.53 4.50
N PHE A 345 -16.55 4.60 5.83
CA PHE A 345 -16.88 3.48 6.71
C PHE A 345 -18.36 3.40 7.10
N GLU A 346 -19.19 4.36 6.73
CA GLU A 346 -20.64 4.31 6.89
C GLU A 346 -21.33 3.58 5.72
N ASN A 347 -20.69 3.55 4.56
CA ASN A 347 -21.19 2.95 3.31
C ASN A 347 -20.77 1.49 3.14
#